data_68c71cd9b58a29e6c8f364c984a15628
#
_entry.id   68c71cd9b58a29e6c8f364c984a15628
#
_cell.length_a   1.000
_cell.length_b   1.000
_cell.length_c   1.000
_cell.angle_alpha   90.00
_cell.angle_beta   90.00
_cell.angle_gamma   90.00
#
_symmetry.space_group_name_H-M   'P 1'
#
loop_
_entity.id
_entity.type
_entity.pdbx_description
1 polymer ?
#
loop_
_entity_poly.entity_id
_entity_poly.type
_entity_poly.pdbx_seq_one_letter_code
_entity_poly.pdbx_strand_id
1 'polypeptide(L)'
;MAKVFLSAGHGGTDPGAVANGLYEKTVNLNTLLACKSELERHGVKVVCSRTKDENDPVSEEVKEANASGADIAVSFHTNAGGGDGFEAFYHSSSTKGKKLAGLCEKYVKGLGQNSRGLKPGNHLMFVYKTKMTAVLVESFFIDNAKDKRIGDTVAEHAAFGEAYARAILDYLGITYKEKNTSSKIFRVQVGAYSSKANAEAMKKKLKAAGFEATIV
;
A
#
# COMPACT_ATOMS: atom_id res chain seq x y z
N MET A 1 17.67 0.37 15.84
CA MET A 1 16.24 0.29 15.41
C MET A 1 16.23 0.68 13.96
N ALA A 2 15.68 -0.15 13.08
CA ALA A 2 15.64 0.12 11.66
C ALA A 2 14.82 1.40 11.34
N LYS A 3 15.28 2.17 10.36
CA LYS A 3 14.63 3.38 9.90
C LYS A 3 14.44 3.30 8.38
N VAL A 4 13.25 3.62 7.90
CA VAL A 4 12.86 3.56 6.49
C VAL A 4 12.38 4.93 6.04
N PHE A 5 12.79 5.37 4.84
CA PHE A 5 12.22 6.50 4.15
C PHE A 5 11.20 6.02 3.11
N LEU A 6 10.00 6.56 3.16
CA LEU A 6 8.94 6.28 2.19
C LEU A 6 8.60 7.56 1.43
N SER A 7 8.54 7.48 0.11
CA SER A 7 8.09 8.57 -0.75
C SER A 7 6.81 8.17 -1.47
N ALA A 8 5.86 9.11 -1.55
CA ALA A 8 4.69 8.99 -2.41
C ALA A 8 4.86 9.96 -3.58
N GLY A 9 5.27 9.45 -4.72
CA GLY A 9 5.52 10.27 -5.91
C GLY A 9 4.34 11.16 -6.27
N HIS A 10 4.65 12.32 -6.85
CA HIS A 10 3.68 13.38 -7.19
C HIS A 10 3.05 14.03 -5.95
N GLY A 11 2.12 14.99 -6.13
CA GLY A 11 1.41 15.66 -5.04
C GLY A 11 1.06 17.11 -5.33
N GLY A 12 0.09 17.65 -4.61
CA GLY A 12 -0.35 19.03 -4.77
C GLY A 12 -0.81 19.32 -6.21
N THR A 13 -0.09 20.20 -6.90
CA THR A 13 -0.39 20.58 -8.29
C THR A 13 0.05 19.56 -9.34
N ASP A 14 0.92 18.62 -8.98
CA ASP A 14 1.31 17.50 -9.85
C ASP A 14 0.42 16.27 -9.58
N PRO A 15 -0.55 15.97 -10.44
CA PRO A 15 -1.43 14.83 -10.24
C PRO A 15 -0.77 13.47 -10.54
N GLY A 16 0.39 13.46 -11.21
CA GLY A 16 0.91 12.27 -11.89
C GLY A 16 0.00 11.81 -13.03
N ALA A 17 0.00 10.52 -13.32
CA ALA A 17 -0.92 9.95 -14.29
C ALA A 17 -2.37 10.05 -13.79
N VAL A 18 -3.29 10.34 -14.73
CA VAL A 18 -4.74 10.44 -14.47
C VAL A 18 -5.49 9.57 -15.45
N ALA A 19 -6.13 8.53 -14.96
CA ALA A 19 -6.95 7.63 -15.78
C ALA A 19 -8.01 6.93 -14.94
N ASN A 20 -9.10 6.51 -15.55
CA ASN A 20 -10.16 5.72 -14.93
C ASN A 20 -10.76 6.32 -13.64
N GLY A 21 -10.69 7.64 -13.47
CA GLY A 21 -11.16 8.33 -12.26
C GLY A 21 -10.15 8.33 -11.11
N LEU A 22 -8.95 7.80 -11.33
CA LEU A 22 -7.86 7.76 -10.38
C LEU A 22 -6.84 8.85 -10.68
N TYR A 23 -6.19 9.34 -9.63
CA TYR A 23 -5.02 10.23 -9.66
C TYR A 23 -3.85 9.49 -9.03
N GLU A 24 -2.74 9.37 -9.75
CA GLU A 24 -1.54 8.66 -9.27
C GLU A 24 -1.08 9.18 -7.91
N LYS A 25 -1.03 10.50 -7.72
CA LYS A 25 -0.66 11.12 -6.43
C LYS A 25 -1.48 10.60 -5.24
N THR A 26 -2.78 10.29 -5.47
CA THR A 26 -3.69 9.81 -4.43
C THR A 26 -3.47 8.32 -4.14
N VAL A 27 -3.27 7.53 -5.18
CA VAL A 27 -2.94 6.09 -5.06
C VAL A 27 -1.63 5.93 -4.29
N ASN A 28 -0.59 6.68 -4.68
CA ASN A 28 0.73 6.61 -4.07
C ASN A 28 0.69 7.01 -2.59
N LEU A 29 -0.07 8.06 -2.24
CA LEU A 29 -0.25 8.50 -0.85
C LEU A 29 -0.96 7.43 0.00
N ASN A 30 -2.06 6.86 -0.50
CA ASN A 30 -2.78 5.80 0.20
C ASN A 30 -1.90 4.57 0.44
N THR A 31 -1.12 4.17 -0.55
CA THR A 31 -0.14 3.08 -0.48
C THR A 31 0.93 3.37 0.58
N LEU A 32 1.50 4.58 0.57
CA LEU A 32 2.48 5.02 1.55
C LEU A 32 1.92 4.97 2.98
N LEU A 33 0.74 5.54 3.21
CA LEU A 33 0.15 5.62 4.54
C LEU A 33 -0.15 4.23 5.13
N ALA A 34 -0.60 3.30 4.30
CA ALA A 34 -0.81 1.92 4.72
C ALA A 34 0.53 1.20 5.03
N CYS A 35 1.54 1.37 4.17
CA CYS A 35 2.88 0.83 4.40
C CYS A 35 3.50 1.39 5.69
N LYS A 36 3.41 2.70 5.90
CA LYS A 36 3.86 3.38 7.13
C LYS A 36 3.22 2.77 8.38
N SER A 37 1.89 2.66 8.37
CA SER A 37 1.13 2.11 9.51
C SER A 37 1.62 0.70 9.88
N GLU A 38 1.84 -0.16 8.88
CA GLU A 38 2.30 -1.52 9.09
C GLU A 38 3.75 -1.58 9.60
N LEU A 39 4.64 -0.78 9.06
CA LEU A 39 6.04 -0.72 9.51
C LEU A 39 6.14 -0.21 10.95
N GLU A 40 5.39 0.84 11.30
CA GLU A 40 5.36 1.38 12.67
C GLU A 40 4.79 0.37 13.66
N ARG A 41 3.77 -0.40 13.28
CA ARG A 41 3.22 -1.49 14.09
C ARG A 41 4.27 -2.58 14.42
N HIS A 42 5.30 -2.71 13.57
CA HIS A 42 6.42 -3.64 13.76
C HIS A 42 7.67 -2.97 14.39
N GLY A 43 7.53 -1.74 14.89
CA GLY A 43 8.61 -1.04 15.59
C GLY A 43 9.69 -0.46 14.66
N VAL A 44 9.41 -0.32 13.36
CA VAL A 44 10.29 0.35 12.40
C VAL A 44 10.02 1.86 12.45
N LYS A 45 11.06 2.67 12.51
CA LYS A 45 10.93 4.13 12.37
C LYS A 45 10.71 4.48 10.90
N VAL A 46 9.69 5.28 10.63
CA VAL A 46 9.36 5.71 9.27
C VAL A 46 9.46 7.22 9.14
N VAL A 47 10.14 7.68 8.12
CA VAL A 47 10.14 9.07 7.64
C VAL A 47 9.46 9.07 6.29
N CYS A 48 8.53 10.01 6.08
CA CYS A 48 7.80 10.12 4.82
C CYS A 48 8.12 11.45 4.15
N SER A 49 8.16 11.47 2.83
CA SER A 49 8.26 12.69 2.04
C SER A 49 7.03 13.58 2.24
N ARG A 50 5.86 12.97 2.23
CA ARG A 50 4.58 13.64 2.53
C ARG A 50 3.60 12.67 3.21
N THR A 51 2.64 13.22 3.95
CA THR A 51 1.54 12.45 4.58
C THR A 51 0.15 13.02 4.27
N LYS A 52 0.10 14.01 3.40
CA LYS A 52 -1.11 14.65 2.86
C LYS A 52 -0.89 15.04 1.40
N ASP A 53 -1.91 15.57 0.73
CA ASP A 53 -1.78 16.06 -0.63
C ASP A 53 -1.13 17.45 -0.62
N GLU A 54 0.16 17.50 -0.89
CA GLU A 54 0.99 18.70 -0.94
C GLU A 54 2.06 18.55 -2.01
N ASN A 55 2.60 19.67 -2.48
CA ASN A 55 3.68 19.66 -3.47
C ASN A 55 4.94 19.03 -2.86
N ASP A 56 5.47 18.04 -3.55
CA ASP A 56 6.65 17.30 -3.13
C ASP A 56 7.46 16.87 -4.38
N PRO A 57 8.23 17.80 -4.96
CA PRO A 57 9.02 17.47 -6.14
C PRO A 57 10.13 16.48 -5.79
N VAL A 58 10.48 15.61 -6.72
CA VAL A 58 11.48 14.54 -6.52
C VAL A 58 12.84 15.04 -5.99
N SER A 59 13.19 16.28 -6.26
CA SER A 59 14.42 16.91 -5.71
C SER A 59 14.36 17.09 -4.20
N GLU A 60 13.19 17.43 -3.65
CA GLU A 60 12.96 17.54 -2.20
C GLU A 60 12.85 16.15 -1.58
N GLU A 61 12.14 15.21 -2.20
CA GLU A 61 12.09 13.80 -1.74
C GLU A 61 13.51 13.24 -1.55
N VAL A 62 14.39 13.42 -2.54
CA VAL A 62 15.79 12.96 -2.48
C VAL A 62 16.58 13.66 -1.37
N LYS A 63 16.39 14.96 -1.20
CA LYS A 63 17.05 15.74 -0.15
C LYS A 63 16.62 15.28 1.22
N GLU A 64 15.33 15.08 1.44
CA GLU A 64 14.76 14.58 2.69
C GLU A 64 15.20 13.13 2.97
N ALA A 65 15.16 12.25 1.98
CA ALA A 65 15.67 10.90 2.09
C ALA A 65 17.13 10.90 2.57
N ASN A 66 17.99 11.71 1.92
CA ASN A 66 19.40 11.80 2.24
C ASN A 66 19.70 12.44 3.61
N ALA A 67 18.80 13.28 4.13
CA ALA A 67 18.87 13.88 5.45
C ALA A 67 18.27 13.00 6.55
N SER A 68 17.39 12.06 6.20
CA SER A 68 16.62 11.25 7.15
C SER A 68 17.46 10.31 8.00
N GLY A 69 18.62 9.89 7.53
CA GLY A 69 19.41 8.82 8.14
C GLY A 69 18.72 7.46 8.10
N ALA A 70 17.86 7.22 7.09
CA ALA A 70 17.22 5.94 6.89
C ALA A 70 18.17 4.89 6.32
N ASP A 71 17.91 3.61 6.65
CA ASP A 71 18.70 2.47 6.15
C ASP A 71 18.36 2.12 4.70
N ILE A 72 17.09 2.34 4.32
CA ILE A 72 16.56 2.14 2.97
C ILE A 72 15.53 3.20 2.62
N ALA A 73 15.28 3.37 1.32
CA ALA A 73 14.26 4.27 0.77
C ALA A 73 13.39 3.55 -0.27
N VAL A 74 12.08 3.78 -0.23
CA VAL A 74 11.12 3.22 -1.20
C VAL A 74 10.22 4.36 -1.70
N SER A 75 10.16 4.55 -3.01
CA SER A 75 9.24 5.48 -3.66
C SER A 75 8.09 4.70 -4.32
N PHE A 76 6.86 5.10 -4.03
CA PHE A 76 5.65 4.51 -4.57
C PHE A 76 5.14 5.32 -5.74
N HIS A 77 4.88 4.65 -6.86
CA HIS A 77 4.34 5.15 -8.10
C HIS A 77 3.30 4.21 -8.70
N THR A 78 2.59 4.72 -9.68
CA THR A 78 1.58 3.99 -10.46
C THR A 78 1.79 4.34 -11.94
N ASN A 79 2.08 3.34 -12.75
CA ASN A 79 2.46 3.48 -14.13
C ASN A 79 1.28 3.88 -15.04
N ALA A 80 1.58 4.33 -16.26
CA ALA A 80 0.62 4.61 -17.33
C ALA A 80 1.27 4.38 -18.69
N GLY A 81 0.45 4.36 -19.75
CA GLY A 81 0.91 4.19 -21.14
C GLY A 81 0.54 2.86 -21.75
N GLY A 82 -0.56 2.24 -21.31
CA GLY A 82 -1.16 1.04 -21.90
C GLY A 82 -0.45 -0.25 -21.57
N GLY A 83 0.43 -0.25 -20.56
CA GLY A 83 1.06 -1.46 -20.03
C GLY A 83 0.14 -2.26 -19.11
N ASP A 84 0.68 -3.32 -18.48
CA ASP A 84 -0.06 -4.24 -17.61
C ASP A 84 0.95 -4.83 -16.61
N GLY A 85 0.77 -4.58 -15.31
CA GLY A 85 1.54 -5.23 -14.25
C GLY A 85 2.53 -4.35 -13.49
N PHE A 86 3.13 -4.94 -12.49
CA PHE A 86 4.11 -4.35 -11.59
C PHE A 86 5.49 -4.18 -12.26
N GLU A 87 6.19 -3.10 -11.94
CA GLU A 87 7.60 -2.88 -12.24
C GLU A 87 8.33 -2.38 -11.00
N ALA A 88 9.62 -2.69 -10.87
CA ALA A 88 10.46 -2.10 -9.84
C ALA A 88 11.81 -1.67 -10.41
N PHE A 89 12.25 -0.50 -9.99
CA PHE A 89 13.49 0.10 -10.42
C PHE A 89 14.50 0.18 -9.27
N TYR A 90 15.74 -0.19 -9.56
CA TYR A 90 16.85 -0.13 -8.62
C TYR A 90 18.12 0.35 -9.31
N HIS A 91 19.10 0.86 -8.56
CA HIS A 91 20.39 1.24 -9.13
C HIS A 91 21.13 -0.02 -9.66
N SER A 92 21.54 -0.02 -10.92
CA SER A 92 22.08 -1.21 -11.62
C SER A 92 23.25 -1.88 -10.89
N SER A 93 24.08 -1.13 -10.16
CA SER A 93 25.18 -1.68 -9.35
C SER A 93 24.78 -2.11 -7.95
N SER A 94 23.53 -1.90 -7.52
CA SER A 94 23.07 -2.20 -6.17
C SER A 94 22.47 -3.60 -6.06
N THR A 95 23.25 -4.57 -5.58
CA THR A 95 22.74 -5.92 -5.26
C THR A 95 21.69 -5.86 -4.14
N LYS A 96 21.87 -4.95 -3.17
CA LYS A 96 20.90 -4.69 -2.08
C LYS A 96 19.59 -4.12 -2.63
N GLY A 97 19.66 -3.14 -3.55
CA GLY A 97 18.49 -2.60 -4.23
C GLY A 97 17.75 -3.65 -5.04
N LYS A 98 18.47 -4.49 -5.79
CA LYS A 98 17.88 -5.61 -6.53
C LYS A 98 17.16 -6.59 -5.60
N LYS A 99 17.75 -6.92 -4.43
CA LYS A 99 17.12 -7.78 -3.43
C LYS A 99 15.81 -7.16 -2.90
N LEU A 100 15.83 -5.88 -2.52
CA LEU A 100 14.64 -5.18 -2.02
C LEU A 100 13.54 -5.12 -3.09
N ALA A 101 13.88 -4.75 -4.34
CA ALA A 101 12.95 -4.75 -5.47
C ALA A 101 12.32 -6.13 -5.71
N GLY A 102 13.12 -7.22 -5.62
CA GLY A 102 12.62 -8.59 -5.75
C GLY A 102 11.66 -9.01 -4.63
N LEU A 103 11.87 -8.51 -3.42
CA LEU A 103 10.92 -8.73 -2.33
C LEU A 103 9.62 -7.95 -2.56
N CYS A 104 9.70 -6.70 -3.04
CA CYS A 104 8.50 -5.96 -3.44
C CYS A 104 7.70 -6.71 -4.51
N GLU A 105 8.36 -7.20 -5.56
CA GLU A 105 7.74 -8.03 -6.60
C GLU A 105 7.06 -9.28 -6.01
N LYS A 106 7.75 -10.03 -5.15
CA LYS A 106 7.24 -11.25 -4.52
C LYS A 106 5.91 -11.00 -3.81
N TYR A 107 5.85 -9.97 -2.97
CA TYR A 107 4.66 -9.70 -2.16
C TYR A 107 3.52 -9.08 -2.96
N VAL A 108 3.81 -8.25 -3.96
CA VAL A 108 2.80 -7.70 -4.87
C VAL A 108 2.19 -8.78 -5.76
N LYS A 109 2.99 -9.74 -6.24
CA LYS A 109 2.45 -10.94 -6.94
C LYS A 109 1.50 -11.75 -6.08
N GLY A 110 1.66 -11.74 -4.76
CA GLY A 110 0.73 -12.36 -3.82
C GLY A 110 -0.67 -11.73 -3.81
N LEU A 111 -0.83 -10.50 -4.31
CA LEU A 111 -2.13 -9.83 -4.52
C LEU A 111 -2.81 -10.23 -5.84
N GLY A 112 -2.18 -11.07 -6.65
CA GLY A 112 -2.65 -11.43 -7.99
C GLY A 112 -2.11 -10.54 -9.11
N GLN A 113 -1.21 -9.59 -8.80
CA GLN A 113 -0.58 -8.75 -9.81
C GLN A 113 0.47 -9.53 -10.62
N ASN A 114 0.45 -9.36 -11.95
CA ASN A 114 1.53 -9.83 -12.79
C ASN A 114 2.74 -8.89 -12.72
N SER A 115 3.90 -9.35 -13.17
CA SER A 115 5.11 -8.55 -13.11
C SER A 115 5.75 -8.40 -14.49
N ARG A 116 6.26 -7.20 -14.74
CA ARG A 116 7.11 -6.84 -15.88
C ARG A 116 8.60 -6.85 -15.52
N GLY A 117 8.90 -7.26 -14.29
CA GLY A 117 10.24 -7.51 -13.80
C GLY A 117 10.93 -6.31 -13.15
N LEU A 118 12.17 -6.57 -12.76
CA LEU A 118 13.05 -5.63 -12.10
C LEU A 118 13.95 -4.95 -13.15
N LYS A 119 14.07 -3.62 -13.08
CA LYS A 119 14.73 -2.82 -14.11
C LYS A 119 15.82 -1.91 -13.54
N PRO A 120 16.89 -1.65 -14.30
CA PRO A 120 17.82 -0.58 -13.95
C PRO A 120 17.15 0.78 -13.95
N GLY A 121 17.23 1.49 -12.82
CA GLY A 121 16.60 2.81 -12.60
C GLY A 121 17.58 3.98 -12.55
N ASN A 122 18.79 3.85 -13.13
CA ASN A 122 19.81 4.90 -13.06
C ASN A 122 19.40 6.23 -13.68
N HIS A 123 18.35 6.25 -14.51
CA HIS A 123 17.76 7.44 -15.10
C HIS A 123 16.73 8.13 -14.17
N LEU A 124 16.29 7.46 -13.11
CA LEU A 124 15.32 7.98 -12.15
C LEU A 124 16.06 8.68 -11.00
N MET A 125 15.77 9.97 -10.79
CA MET A 125 16.48 10.79 -9.81
C MET A 125 16.42 10.17 -8.40
N PHE A 126 15.26 9.67 -7.96
CA PHE A 126 15.11 9.05 -6.66
C PHE A 126 16.07 7.87 -6.48
N VAL A 127 16.17 6.99 -7.48
CA VAL A 127 17.04 5.80 -7.44
C VAL A 127 18.52 6.16 -7.52
N TYR A 128 18.87 7.17 -8.38
CA TYR A 128 20.25 7.51 -8.65
C TYR A 128 20.87 8.44 -7.60
N LYS A 129 20.11 9.39 -7.03
CA LYS A 129 20.62 10.44 -6.14
C LYS A 129 20.44 10.13 -4.65
N THR A 130 19.66 9.11 -4.31
CA THR A 130 19.47 8.68 -2.93
C THR A 130 20.69 7.89 -2.45
N LYS A 131 21.27 8.25 -1.31
CA LYS A 131 22.56 7.70 -0.82
C LYS A 131 22.45 6.30 -0.22
N MET A 132 21.28 5.95 0.36
CA MET A 132 21.03 4.61 0.89
C MET A 132 20.52 3.68 -0.20
N THR A 133 20.28 2.41 0.13
CA THR A 133 19.58 1.47 -0.75
C THR A 133 18.21 2.00 -1.09
N ALA A 134 17.97 2.33 -2.36
CA ALA A 134 16.71 2.90 -2.82
C ALA A 134 16.09 2.05 -3.94
N VAL A 135 14.75 1.98 -3.93
CA VAL A 135 13.93 1.40 -5.00
C VAL A 135 12.76 2.32 -5.30
N LEU A 136 12.33 2.32 -6.56
CA LEU A 136 11.06 2.92 -6.99
C LEU A 136 10.19 1.80 -7.52
N VAL A 137 8.95 1.74 -7.06
CA VAL A 137 7.99 0.70 -7.48
C VAL A 137 6.83 1.34 -8.22
N GLU A 138 6.47 0.72 -9.35
CA GLU A 138 5.27 0.99 -10.12
C GLU A 138 4.27 -0.12 -9.83
N SER A 139 3.28 0.17 -9.01
CA SER A 139 2.38 -0.83 -8.43
C SER A 139 1.51 -1.53 -9.48
N PHE A 140 1.02 -0.75 -10.43
CA PHE A 140 0.15 -1.17 -11.52
C PHE A 140 0.02 -0.07 -12.56
N PHE A 141 -0.61 -0.36 -13.72
CA PHE A 141 -0.92 0.66 -14.73
C PHE A 141 -2.30 1.25 -14.50
N ILE A 142 -2.36 2.54 -14.14
CA ILE A 142 -3.59 3.25 -13.79
C ILE A 142 -4.61 3.34 -14.95
N ASP A 143 -4.13 3.21 -16.18
CA ASP A 143 -4.92 3.22 -17.41
C ASP A 143 -5.29 1.80 -17.92
N ASN A 144 -4.88 0.74 -17.22
CA ASN A 144 -5.15 -0.64 -17.61
C ASN A 144 -6.38 -1.22 -16.90
N ALA A 145 -7.32 -1.75 -17.67
CA ALA A 145 -8.58 -2.30 -17.15
C ALA A 145 -8.41 -3.59 -16.30
N LYS A 146 -7.33 -4.36 -16.51
CA LYS A 146 -7.04 -5.53 -15.67
C LYS A 146 -6.46 -5.11 -14.34
N ASP A 147 -5.50 -4.20 -14.37
CA ASP A 147 -4.85 -3.65 -13.19
C ASP A 147 -5.84 -2.90 -12.30
N LYS A 148 -6.83 -2.22 -12.91
CA LYS A 148 -7.93 -1.57 -12.18
C LYS A 148 -8.66 -2.52 -11.22
N ARG A 149 -8.74 -3.81 -11.52
CA ARG A 149 -9.44 -4.80 -10.66
C ARG A 149 -8.81 -4.99 -9.29
N ILE A 150 -7.56 -4.58 -9.12
CA ILE A 150 -6.79 -4.72 -7.88
C ILE A 150 -6.21 -3.39 -7.39
N GLY A 151 -6.51 -2.27 -8.08
CA GLY A 151 -5.97 -0.95 -7.78
C GLY A 151 -6.99 0.20 -7.88
N ASP A 152 -8.30 -0.08 -7.84
CA ASP A 152 -9.37 0.93 -8.03
C ASP A 152 -9.80 1.60 -6.73
N THR A 153 -9.67 0.93 -5.61
CA THR A 153 -10.20 1.36 -4.32
C THR A 153 -9.11 1.67 -3.29
N VAL A 154 -9.45 2.50 -2.31
CA VAL A 154 -8.56 2.80 -1.16
C VAL A 154 -8.14 1.53 -0.43
N ALA A 155 -9.01 0.52 -0.34
CA ALA A 155 -8.70 -0.76 0.30
C ALA A 155 -7.65 -1.54 -0.49
N GLU A 156 -7.70 -1.50 -1.82
CA GLU A 156 -6.70 -2.11 -2.69
C GLU A 156 -5.37 -1.36 -2.66
N HIS A 157 -5.38 -0.02 -2.63
CA HIS A 157 -4.17 0.77 -2.39
C HIS A 157 -3.52 0.40 -1.05
N ALA A 158 -4.33 0.18 0.00
CA ALA A 158 -3.84 -0.24 1.30
C ALA A 158 -3.26 -1.67 1.25
N ALA A 159 -3.83 -2.58 0.45
CA ALA A 159 -3.27 -3.92 0.25
C ALA A 159 -1.88 -3.88 -0.41
N PHE A 160 -1.66 -3.00 -1.40
CA PHE A 160 -0.32 -2.74 -1.93
C PHE A 160 0.63 -2.22 -0.84
N GLY A 161 0.18 -1.26 -0.04
CA GLY A 161 0.97 -0.72 1.08
C GLY A 161 1.37 -1.79 2.09
N GLU A 162 0.46 -2.70 2.44
CA GLU A 162 0.75 -3.85 3.31
C GLU A 162 1.74 -4.83 2.66
N ALA A 163 1.59 -5.12 1.36
CA ALA A 163 2.52 -5.96 0.62
C ALA A 163 3.94 -5.37 0.63
N TYR A 164 4.09 -4.07 0.42
CA TYR A 164 5.37 -3.40 0.52
C TYR A 164 5.93 -3.38 1.95
N ALA A 165 5.10 -3.22 2.96
CA ALA A 165 5.54 -3.33 4.35
C ALA A 165 6.09 -4.73 4.65
N ARG A 166 5.42 -5.79 4.19
CA ARG A 166 5.92 -7.17 4.31
C ARG A 166 7.26 -7.36 3.58
N ALA A 167 7.43 -6.78 2.39
CA ALA A 167 8.68 -6.81 1.64
C ALA A 167 9.82 -6.13 2.39
N ILE A 168 9.56 -4.95 2.96
CA ILE A 168 10.53 -4.18 3.74
C ILE A 168 10.91 -4.91 5.03
N LEU A 169 9.94 -5.47 5.75
CA LEU A 169 10.18 -6.25 6.98
C LEU A 169 11.02 -7.50 6.68
N ASP A 170 10.70 -8.24 5.61
CA ASP A 170 11.47 -9.40 5.13
C ASP A 170 12.91 -8.99 4.80
N TYR A 171 13.09 -7.86 4.10
CA TYR A 171 14.41 -7.29 3.79
C TYR A 171 15.22 -6.95 5.06
N LEU A 172 14.57 -6.40 6.07
CA LEU A 172 15.17 -6.02 7.36
C LEU A 172 15.35 -7.19 8.31
N GLY A 173 14.87 -8.40 7.99
CA GLY A 173 14.90 -9.56 8.85
C GLY A 173 13.93 -9.48 10.04
N ILE A 174 12.87 -8.71 9.92
CA ILE A 174 11.84 -8.54 10.96
C ILE A 174 10.64 -9.43 10.61
N THR A 175 10.25 -10.31 11.53
CA THR A 175 9.12 -11.20 11.34
C THR A 175 7.81 -10.40 11.29
N TYR A 176 7.02 -10.58 10.22
CA TYR A 176 5.69 -10.01 10.13
C TYR A 176 4.75 -10.65 11.14
N LYS A 177 4.05 -9.83 11.91
CA LYS A 177 3.01 -10.27 12.84
C LYS A 177 1.66 -10.00 12.19
N GLU A 178 0.84 -11.03 12.03
CA GLU A 178 -0.51 -10.86 11.50
C GLU A 178 -1.31 -9.89 12.37
N LYS A 179 -2.21 -9.14 11.74
CA LYS A 179 -3.19 -8.36 12.48
C LYS A 179 -4.07 -9.31 13.26
N ASN A 180 -4.23 -9.09 14.55
CA ASN A 180 -5.25 -9.80 15.32
C ASN A 180 -6.63 -9.38 14.78
N THR A 181 -7.06 -10.03 13.72
CA THR A 181 -8.42 -9.93 13.18
C THR A 181 -9.41 -10.78 14.00
N SER A 182 -9.16 -10.95 15.30
CA SER A 182 -10.26 -11.28 16.19
C SER A 182 -11.18 -10.06 16.16
N SER A 183 -12.01 -9.99 15.12
CA SER A 183 -13.10 -9.04 15.04
C SER A 183 -13.89 -9.22 16.32
N LYS A 184 -13.79 -8.22 17.21
CA LYS A 184 -14.73 -8.16 18.33
C LYS A 184 -16.11 -8.06 17.69
N ILE A 185 -16.78 -9.20 17.58
CA ILE A 185 -18.16 -9.22 17.11
C ILE A 185 -18.98 -8.61 18.25
N PHE A 186 -19.42 -7.39 18.03
CA PHE A 186 -20.40 -6.76 18.92
C PHE A 186 -21.77 -7.28 18.50
N ARG A 187 -22.41 -8.03 19.38
CA ARG A 187 -23.78 -8.49 19.18
C ARG A 187 -24.73 -7.45 19.77
N VAL A 188 -25.66 -6.96 18.94
CA VAL A 188 -26.77 -6.13 19.40
C VAL A 188 -27.96 -7.03 19.60
N GLN A 189 -28.44 -7.15 20.83
CA GLN A 189 -29.65 -7.91 21.15
C GLN A 189 -30.87 -7.00 20.97
N VAL A 190 -31.79 -7.35 20.08
CA VAL A 190 -32.97 -6.56 19.72
C VAL A 190 -34.21 -6.95 20.54
N GLY A 191 -34.12 -8.03 21.33
CA GLY A 191 -35.20 -8.46 22.22
C GLY A 191 -34.89 -9.81 22.85
N ALA A 192 -35.60 -10.12 23.95
CA ALA A 192 -35.63 -11.42 24.58
C ALA A 192 -37.11 -11.87 24.68
N TYR A 193 -37.42 -13.06 24.20
CA TYR A 193 -38.78 -13.54 24.08
C TYR A 193 -38.90 -14.90 24.75
N SER A 194 -39.93 -15.07 25.60
CA SER A 194 -40.28 -16.35 26.22
C SER A 194 -40.97 -17.34 25.26
N SER A 195 -41.45 -16.84 24.11
CA SER A 195 -42.09 -17.60 23.05
C SER A 195 -41.26 -17.62 21.78
N LYS A 196 -40.94 -18.80 21.24
CA LYS A 196 -40.26 -18.98 19.95
C LYS A 196 -41.01 -18.29 18.80
N ALA A 197 -42.36 -18.35 18.84
CA ALA A 197 -43.18 -17.68 17.82
C ALA A 197 -43.00 -16.17 17.80
N ASN A 198 -42.87 -15.53 18.96
CA ASN A 198 -42.62 -14.10 19.07
C ASN A 198 -41.19 -13.74 18.60
N ALA A 199 -40.20 -14.55 18.88
CA ALA A 199 -38.85 -14.39 18.41
C ALA A 199 -38.79 -14.49 16.86
N GLU A 200 -39.45 -15.47 16.24
CA GLU A 200 -39.54 -15.60 14.79
C GLU A 200 -40.29 -14.42 14.14
N ALA A 201 -41.35 -13.93 14.77
CA ALA A 201 -42.09 -12.75 14.31
C ALA A 201 -41.19 -11.52 14.28
N MET A 202 -40.35 -11.32 15.31
CA MET A 202 -39.39 -10.20 15.34
C MET A 202 -38.29 -10.38 14.30
N LYS A 203 -37.73 -11.59 14.13
CA LYS A 203 -36.76 -11.91 13.06
C LYS A 203 -37.32 -11.54 11.68
N LYS A 204 -38.60 -11.87 11.42
CA LYS A 204 -39.27 -11.52 10.15
C LYS A 204 -39.39 -10.00 9.98
N LYS A 205 -39.72 -9.24 11.03
CA LYS A 205 -39.75 -7.77 10.98
C LYS A 205 -38.39 -7.16 10.68
N LEU A 206 -37.32 -7.66 11.32
CA LEU A 206 -35.95 -7.21 11.09
C LEU A 206 -35.53 -7.46 9.63
N LYS A 207 -35.82 -8.66 9.11
CA LYS A 207 -35.54 -9.01 7.72
C LYS A 207 -36.28 -8.09 6.72
N ALA A 208 -37.54 -7.79 7.01
CA ALA A 208 -38.33 -6.85 6.18
C ALA A 208 -37.78 -5.41 6.23
N ALA A 209 -37.08 -5.04 7.32
CA ALA A 209 -36.39 -3.76 7.47
C ALA A 209 -34.93 -3.77 6.93
N GLY A 210 -34.50 -4.85 6.27
CA GLY A 210 -33.16 -4.95 5.65
C GLY A 210 -32.05 -5.45 6.58
N PHE A 211 -32.37 -5.98 7.77
CA PHE A 211 -31.36 -6.50 8.70
C PHE A 211 -31.34 -8.04 8.69
N GLU A 212 -30.13 -8.62 8.63
CA GLU A 212 -29.99 -10.04 8.92
C GLU A 212 -30.08 -10.29 10.43
N ALA A 213 -30.91 -11.25 10.85
CA ALA A 213 -31.15 -11.57 12.25
C ALA A 213 -31.13 -13.07 12.51
N THR A 214 -30.53 -13.45 13.64
CA THR A 214 -30.45 -14.86 14.11
C THR A 214 -31.07 -14.95 15.51
N ILE A 215 -31.82 -16.04 15.75
CA ILE A 215 -32.28 -16.39 17.09
C ILE A 215 -31.19 -17.26 17.72
N VAL A 216 -30.73 -16.88 18.90
CA VAL A 216 -29.70 -17.58 19.69
C VAL A 216 -30.28 -18.06 21.00
#